data_2867ba9239ddfad6bcd6b2c1bbe0fc5e
#
_entry.id   2867ba9239ddfad6bcd6b2c1bbe0fc5e
#
_cell.length_a   1.000
_cell.length_b   1.000
_cell.length_c   1.000
_cell.angle_alpha   90.00
_cell.angle_beta   90.00
_cell.angle_gamma   90.00
#
_symmetry.space_group_name_H-M   'P 1'
#
loop_
_entity.id
_entity.type
_entity.pdbx_description
1 polymer ?
#
loop_
_entity_poly.entity_id
_entity_poly.type
_entity_poly.pdbx_seq_one_letter_code
_entity_poly.pdbx_strand_id
1 'polypeptide(L)'
;MRSEFIQASSLLRQDTPQAAAEAIGLLQNAVYSFSMKMCGNREDAEDIAQEVLFRSLKHLPKLKEPAALAAWLYTVARNRCRRLRSVAQESPSRKLSLDELMPDQTELNQILLDSSASPEHNALVGERRDLLQQAVFRIPSQLRMVLVLHDMEELDTAQVAQILNLREGSVRVRLHRARLALRKEMALALRGGHASAAGKMKSGQDSRAARKPKECRELFASLSEYLDGRVNAKTAMDMSAHMDQCPACVAFLRDLRTAVERCRMLEAECDPAVASRLRDLLTEEYLRIARRASRRATSLST
;
A
#
# COMPACT_ATOMS: atom_id res chain seq x y z
N MET A 1 3.89 6.76 9.31
CA MET A 1 5.23 6.19 8.94
C MET A 1 5.55 5.05 9.88
N ARG A 2 5.92 3.89 9.37
CA ARG A 2 6.21 2.67 10.15
C ARG A 2 7.32 2.91 11.18
N SER A 3 7.17 2.28 12.35
CA SER A 3 8.11 2.41 13.47
C SER A 3 9.52 1.95 13.15
N GLU A 4 9.67 1.00 12.22
CA GLU A 4 10.95 0.42 11.81
C GLU A 4 11.93 1.47 11.27
N PHE A 5 11.43 2.50 10.56
CA PHE A 5 12.30 3.58 10.06
C PHE A 5 12.79 4.48 11.18
N ILE A 6 11.96 4.72 12.20
CA ILE A 6 12.32 5.50 13.39
C ILE A 6 13.40 4.76 14.17
N GLN A 7 13.19 3.47 14.41
CA GLN A 7 14.13 2.61 15.13
C GLN A 7 15.44 2.45 14.36
N ALA A 8 15.38 2.15 13.06
CA ALA A 8 16.57 2.00 12.22
C ALA A 8 17.41 3.30 12.18
N SER A 9 16.76 4.45 12.07
CA SER A 9 17.43 5.75 12.10
C SER A 9 18.13 5.99 13.44
N SER A 10 17.51 5.64 14.57
CA SER A 10 18.09 5.73 15.90
C SER A 10 19.29 4.81 16.07
N LEU A 11 19.19 3.57 15.60
CA LEU A 11 20.26 2.57 15.65
C LEU A 11 21.46 2.99 14.80
N LEU A 12 21.24 3.51 13.59
CA LEU A 12 22.33 3.97 12.71
C LEU A 12 23.11 5.17 13.28
N ARG A 13 22.58 5.88 14.28
CA ARG A 13 23.30 6.95 14.99
C ARG A 13 24.25 6.44 16.07
N GLN A 14 24.11 5.19 16.51
CA GLN A 14 24.94 4.62 17.59
C GLN A 14 26.33 4.20 17.10
N ASP A 15 26.55 4.08 15.79
CA ASP A 15 27.82 3.75 15.12
C ASP A 15 28.50 2.45 15.64
N THR A 16 27.69 1.49 16.08
CA THR A 16 28.16 0.17 16.53
C THR A 16 27.79 -0.92 15.51
N PRO A 17 28.59 -1.99 15.38
CA PRO A 17 28.30 -3.09 14.48
C PRO A 17 26.95 -3.77 14.75
N GLN A 18 26.60 -3.94 16.04
CA GLN A 18 25.33 -4.54 16.44
C GLN A 18 24.13 -3.66 16.05
N ALA A 19 24.20 -2.36 16.35
CA ALA A 19 23.14 -1.43 15.98
C ALA A 19 22.99 -1.32 14.46
N ALA A 20 24.09 -1.36 13.71
CA ALA A 20 24.04 -1.40 12.25
C ALA A 20 23.36 -2.66 11.72
N ALA A 21 23.67 -3.85 12.28
CA ALA A 21 23.06 -5.11 11.89
C ALA A 21 21.53 -5.11 12.16
N GLU A 22 21.13 -4.62 13.33
CA GLU A 22 19.73 -4.50 13.70
C GLU A 22 18.98 -3.52 12.79
N ALA A 23 19.55 -2.34 12.55
CA ALA A 23 18.99 -1.35 11.64
C ALA A 23 18.81 -1.91 10.22
N ILE A 24 19.81 -2.61 9.69
CA ILE A 24 19.75 -3.24 8.37
C ILE A 24 18.65 -4.31 8.34
N GLY A 25 18.48 -5.10 9.40
CA GLY A 25 17.41 -6.07 9.51
C GLY A 25 16.01 -5.45 9.47
N LEU A 26 15.79 -4.34 10.17
CA LEU A 26 14.53 -3.58 10.13
C LEU A 26 14.25 -3.03 8.73
N LEU A 27 15.25 -2.43 8.09
CA LEU A 27 15.12 -1.89 6.73
C LEU A 27 14.90 -3.00 5.70
N GLN A 28 15.52 -4.16 5.87
CA GLN A 28 15.34 -5.32 5.02
C GLN A 28 13.88 -5.81 5.07
N ASN A 29 13.31 -5.95 6.25
CA ASN A 29 11.93 -6.38 6.41
C ASN A 29 10.95 -5.37 5.78
N ALA A 30 11.17 -4.07 5.99
CA ALA A 30 10.34 -3.02 5.40
C ALA A 30 10.39 -3.04 3.87
N VAL A 31 11.59 -3.11 3.27
CA VAL A 31 11.76 -3.13 1.81
C VAL A 31 11.23 -4.42 1.20
N TYR A 32 11.45 -5.57 1.83
CA TYR A 32 10.93 -6.85 1.38
C TYR A 32 9.40 -6.87 1.42
N SER A 33 8.79 -6.47 2.54
CA SER A 33 7.33 -6.39 2.69
C SER A 33 6.69 -5.50 1.63
N PHE A 34 7.26 -4.30 1.39
CA PHE A 34 6.84 -3.42 0.31
C PHE A 34 6.95 -4.11 -1.07
N SER A 35 8.07 -4.77 -1.34
CA SER A 35 8.33 -5.43 -2.62
C SER A 35 7.34 -6.57 -2.87
N MET A 36 7.04 -7.38 -1.84
CA MET A 36 6.03 -8.43 -1.90
C MET A 36 4.64 -7.88 -2.22
N LYS A 37 4.23 -6.79 -1.55
CA LYS A 37 2.94 -6.11 -1.82
C LYS A 37 2.86 -5.56 -3.24
N MET A 38 4.00 -5.24 -3.84
CA MET A 38 4.07 -4.71 -5.20
C MET A 38 4.23 -5.78 -6.27
N CYS A 39 5.04 -6.80 -6.06
CA CYS A 39 5.37 -7.82 -7.07
C CYS A 39 4.55 -9.10 -6.93
N GLY A 40 4.20 -9.53 -5.70
CA GLY A 40 3.47 -10.75 -5.36
C GLY A 40 4.25 -12.04 -5.59
N ASN A 41 5.47 -11.92 -6.00
CA ASN A 41 6.40 -13.02 -6.23
C ASN A 41 7.55 -12.87 -5.24
N ARG A 42 7.88 -13.98 -4.57
CA ARG A 42 8.89 -14.04 -3.54
C ARG A 42 10.29 -13.76 -4.09
N GLU A 43 10.64 -14.39 -5.22
CA GLU A 43 11.96 -14.24 -5.85
C GLU A 43 12.21 -12.78 -6.26
N ASP A 44 11.24 -12.16 -6.93
CA ASP A 44 11.32 -10.75 -7.29
C ASP A 44 11.45 -9.82 -6.07
N ALA A 45 10.75 -10.15 -4.98
CA ALA A 45 10.79 -9.35 -3.76
C ALA A 45 12.14 -9.45 -3.05
N GLU A 46 12.74 -10.64 -3.00
CA GLU A 46 14.07 -10.88 -2.46
C GLU A 46 15.15 -10.15 -3.28
N ASP A 47 15.09 -10.24 -4.59
CA ASP A 47 16.01 -9.56 -5.51
C ASP A 47 15.91 -8.03 -5.37
N ILE A 48 14.69 -7.50 -5.29
CA ILE A 48 14.48 -6.06 -5.10
C ILE A 48 15.04 -5.63 -3.74
N ALA A 49 14.73 -6.36 -2.67
CA ALA A 49 15.21 -6.01 -1.34
C ALA A 49 16.74 -6.01 -1.29
N GLN A 50 17.38 -7.02 -1.84
CA GLN A 50 18.83 -7.11 -1.94
C GLN A 50 19.42 -5.92 -2.72
N GLU A 51 18.95 -5.66 -3.93
CA GLU A 51 19.47 -4.58 -4.77
C GLU A 51 19.27 -3.19 -4.15
N VAL A 52 18.09 -2.94 -3.59
CA VAL A 52 17.74 -1.68 -2.94
C VAL A 52 18.65 -1.43 -1.74
N LEU A 53 18.82 -2.42 -0.89
CA LEU A 53 19.66 -2.30 0.30
C LEU A 53 21.13 -2.12 -0.05
N PHE A 54 21.67 -2.90 -0.98
CA PHE A 54 23.03 -2.69 -1.46
C PHE A 54 23.28 -1.27 -1.96
N ARG A 55 22.35 -0.74 -2.74
CA ARG A 55 22.45 0.65 -3.24
C ARG A 55 22.34 1.68 -2.12
N SER A 56 21.59 1.36 -1.06
CA SER A 56 21.39 2.27 0.07
C SER A 56 22.60 2.37 1.00
N LEU A 57 23.43 1.34 1.13
CA LEU A 57 24.51 1.29 2.10
C LEU A 57 25.43 2.55 2.11
N LYS A 58 25.78 3.06 0.95
CA LYS A 58 26.58 4.27 0.81
C LYS A 58 25.85 5.58 1.15
N HIS A 59 24.52 5.54 1.21
CA HIS A 59 23.66 6.68 1.53
C HIS A 59 23.19 6.67 2.98
N LEU A 60 23.09 5.49 3.63
CA LEU A 60 22.62 5.33 5.01
C LEU A 60 23.32 6.27 6.00
N PRO A 61 24.66 6.46 5.96
CA PRO A 61 25.32 7.37 6.89
C PRO A 61 24.86 8.84 6.80
N LYS A 62 24.29 9.22 5.66
CA LYS A 62 23.80 10.59 5.38
C LYS A 62 22.31 10.74 5.64
N LEU A 63 21.54 9.64 5.67
CA LEU A 63 20.09 9.62 5.81
C LEU A 63 19.70 9.44 7.29
N LYS A 64 19.95 10.48 8.10
CA LYS A 64 19.73 10.45 9.56
C LYS A 64 18.26 10.66 9.96
N GLU A 65 17.45 11.25 9.08
CA GLU A 65 16.04 11.51 9.34
C GLU A 65 15.17 10.35 8.86
N PRO A 66 14.28 9.79 9.73
CA PRO A 66 13.45 8.63 9.39
C PRO A 66 12.62 8.82 8.12
N ALA A 67 12.05 10.02 7.93
CA ALA A 67 11.25 10.34 6.75
C ALA A 67 12.08 10.36 5.46
N ALA A 68 13.29 10.91 5.50
CA ALA A 68 14.21 10.92 4.36
C ALA A 68 14.70 9.52 4.01
N LEU A 69 14.97 8.69 5.03
CA LEU A 69 15.36 7.29 4.88
C LEU A 69 14.25 6.48 4.21
N ALA A 70 13.01 6.59 4.70
CA ALA A 70 11.86 5.93 4.12
C ALA A 70 11.60 6.38 2.68
N ALA A 71 11.58 7.70 2.44
CA ALA A 71 11.35 8.26 1.10
C ALA A 71 12.40 7.79 0.10
N TRP A 72 13.67 7.74 0.50
CA TRP A 72 14.75 7.29 -0.36
C TRP A 72 14.62 5.80 -0.70
N LEU A 73 14.44 4.93 0.31
CA LEU A 73 14.32 3.48 0.13
C LEU A 73 13.10 3.12 -0.74
N TYR A 74 11.94 3.69 -0.46
CA TYR A 74 10.74 3.43 -1.27
C TYR A 74 10.85 4.00 -2.69
N THR A 75 11.57 5.10 -2.89
CA THR A 75 11.84 5.62 -4.24
C THR A 75 12.70 4.64 -5.05
N VAL A 76 13.75 4.09 -4.46
CA VAL A 76 14.62 3.10 -5.14
C VAL A 76 13.84 1.80 -5.40
N ALA A 77 13.12 1.30 -4.40
CA ALA A 77 12.31 0.08 -4.52
C ALA A 77 11.22 0.23 -5.60
N ARG A 78 10.49 1.35 -5.60
CA ARG A 78 9.51 1.68 -6.66
C ARG A 78 10.12 1.65 -8.05
N ASN A 79 11.29 2.26 -8.21
CA ASN A 79 11.97 2.33 -9.51
C ASN A 79 12.35 0.93 -10.00
N ARG A 80 12.77 0.05 -9.08
CA ARG A 80 13.11 -1.32 -9.40
C ARG A 80 11.87 -2.14 -9.77
N CYS A 81 10.81 -2.08 -8.97
CA CYS A 81 9.53 -2.73 -9.27
C CYS A 81 8.99 -2.32 -10.65
N ARG A 82 9.10 -1.04 -11.02
CA ARG A 82 8.67 -0.56 -12.34
C ARG A 82 9.48 -1.16 -13.48
N ARG A 83 10.80 -1.32 -13.32
CA ARG A 83 11.67 -1.91 -14.36
C ARG A 83 11.34 -3.37 -14.58
N LEU A 84 11.16 -4.16 -13.53
CA LEU A 84 10.78 -5.57 -13.65
C LEU A 84 9.47 -5.74 -14.43
N ARG A 85 8.49 -4.90 -14.16
CA ARG A 85 7.19 -4.94 -14.85
C ARG A 85 7.25 -4.49 -16.30
N SER A 86 8.11 -3.52 -16.63
CA SER A 86 8.27 -3.10 -18.03
C SER A 86 8.87 -4.20 -18.90
N VAL A 87 9.69 -5.06 -18.29
CA VAL A 87 10.27 -6.24 -18.97
C VAL A 87 9.22 -7.36 -19.11
N ALA A 88 8.33 -7.53 -18.14
CA ALA A 88 7.29 -8.57 -18.14
C ALA A 88 6.09 -8.26 -19.06
N GLN A 89 6.13 -7.22 -19.89
CA GLN A 89 5.04 -6.81 -20.80
C GLN A 89 3.65 -6.86 -20.15
N GLU A 90 3.51 -6.27 -18.97
CA GLU A 90 2.18 -6.10 -18.37
C GLU A 90 1.29 -5.36 -19.38
N SER A 91 0.19 -5.97 -19.76
CA SER A 91 -0.85 -5.35 -20.59
C SER A 91 -1.19 -3.96 -20.03
N PRO A 92 -1.43 -2.97 -20.90
CA PRO A 92 -1.70 -1.60 -20.46
C PRO A 92 -2.77 -1.63 -19.38
N SER A 93 -2.44 -1.17 -18.18
CA SER A 93 -3.33 -1.21 -17.03
C SER A 93 -4.64 -0.52 -17.40
N ARG A 94 -5.74 -1.28 -17.41
CA ARG A 94 -7.08 -0.76 -17.69
C ARG A 94 -7.34 0.42 -16.76
N LYS A 95 -7.62 1.57 -17.34
CA LYS A 95 -8.02 2.75 -16.56
C LYS A 95 -9.43 2.49 -16.05
N LEU A 96 -9.55 2.11 -14.78
CA LEU A 96 -10.85 1.99 -14.12
C LEU A 96 -11.44 3.39 -13.96
N SER A 97 -12.65 3.61 -14.48
CA SER A 97 -13.37 4.86 -14.24
C SER A 97 -13.89 4.87 -12.78
N LEU A 98 -14.21 6.05 -12.26
CA LEU A 98 -14.81 6.15 -10.94
C LEU A 98 -16.17 5.44 -10.91
N ASP A 99 -16.96 5.57 -11.98
CA ASP A 99 -18.27 4.94 -12.10
C ASP A 99 -18.20 3.40 -12.08
N GLU A 100 -17.13 2.81 -12.65
CA GLU A 100 -16.89 1.35 -12.58
C GLU A 100 -16.50 0.86 -11.18
N LEU A 101 -15.92 1.73 -10.36
CA LEU A 101 -15.49 1.42 -8.99
C LEU A 101 -16.60 1.67 -7.97
N MET A 102 -17.58 2.45 -8.32
CA MET A 102 -18.71 2.77 -7.45
C MET A 102 -19.68 1.60 -7.39
N PRO A 103 -20.21 1.25 -6.20
CA PRO A 103 -21.20 0.19 -6.08
C PRO A 103 -22.48 0.59 -6.80
N ASP A 104 -23.12 -0.32 -7.52
CA ASP A 104 -24.47 -0.14 -8.03
C ASP A 104 -25.51 -0.39 -6.91
N GLN A 105 -26.82 -0.21 -7.21
CA GLN A 105 -27.87 -0.41 -6.22
C GLN A 105 -27.95 -1.87 -5.75
N THR A 106 -27.66 -2.82 -6.64
CA THR A 106 -27.67 -4.26 -6.31
C THR A 106 -26.52 -4.58 -5.34
N GLU A 107 -25.32 -4.06 -5.60
CA GLU A 107 -24.19 -4.19 -4.68
C GLU A 107 -24.47 -3.55 -3.32
N LEU A 108 -25.09 -2.35 -3.28
CA LEU A 108 -25.44 -1.68 -2.03
C LEU A 108 -26.46 -2.51 -1.21
N ASN A 109 -27.47 -3.06 -1.87
CA ASN A 109 -28.46 -3.93 -1.21
C ASN A 109 -27.79 -5.21 -0.67
N GLN A 110 -26.83 -5.77 -1.41
CA GLN A 110 -26.11 -6.97 -1.00
C GLN A 110 -25.19 -6.70 0.19
N ILE A 111 -24.50 -5.56 0.23
CA ILE A 111 -23.71 -5.12 1.38
C ILE A 111 -24.56 -4.98 2.64
N LEU A 112 -25.81 -4.49 2.49
CA LEU A 112 -26.75 -4.41 3.60
C LEU A 112 -27.13 -5.80 4.13
N LEU A 113 -27.39 -6.76 3.25
CA LEU A 113 -27.71 -8.14 3.62
C LEU A 113 -26.53 -8.84 4.30
N ASP A 114 -25.32 -8.73 3.72
CA ASP A 114 -24.09 -9.32 4.26
C ASP A 114 -23.71 -8.71 5.62
N SER A 115 -24.08 -7.44 5.86
CA SER A 115 -23.79 -6.77 7.13
C SER A 115 -24.69 -7.21 8.29
N SER A 116 -25.80 -7.89 8.00
CA SER A 116 -26.68 -8.51 8.99
C SER A 116 -26.31 -9.96 9.32
N ALA A 117 -25.35 -10.54 8.61
CA ALA A 117 -24.89 -11.90 8.84
C ALA A 117 -23.94 -12.01 10.05
N SER A 118 -24.06 -13.11 10.79
CA SER A 118 -23.47 -13.41 12.09
C SER A 118 -21.91 -13.33 12.14
N PRO A 119 -21.33 -13.07 13.33
CA PRO A 119 -19.88 -13.05 13.58
C PRO A 119 -19.13 -14.35 13.25
N GLU A 120 -19.81 -15.47 13.13
CA GLU A 120 -19.23 -16.79 12.83
C GLU A 120 -18.58 -16.85 11.42
N HIS A 121 -18.99 -15.98 10.52
CA HIS A 121 -18.35 -15.81 9.21
C HIS A 121 -16.91 -15.26 9.31
N ASN A 122 -16.46 -14.90 10.50
CA ASN A 122 -15.13 -14.32 10.74
C ASN A 122 -13.99 -15.33 11.02
N ALA A 123 -14.27 -16.63 11.10
CA ALA A 123 -13.34 -17.62 11.66
C ALA A 123 -12.24 -18.16 10.72
N LEU A 124 -12.22 -17.81 9.44
CA LEU A 124 -11.23 -18.32 8.48
C LEU A 124 -10.08 -17.32 8.22
N VAL A 125 -9.26 -17.05 9.23
CA VAL A 125 -8.25 -15.97 9.17
C VAL A 125 -7.11 -16.23 8.17
N GLY A 126 -6.68 -17.48 7.97
CA GLY A 126 -5.58 -17.85 7.07
C GLY A 126 -5.96 -17.70 5.59
N GLU A 127 -7.07 -18.31 5.17
CA GLU A 127 -7.56 -18.21 3.77
C GLU A 127 -7.86 -16.76 3.36
N ARG A 128 -8.21 -15.91 4.32
CA ARG A 128 -8.50 -14.50 4.08
C ARG A 128 -7.25 -13.65 3.82
N ARG A 129 -6.07 -14.06 4.33
CA ARG A 129 -4.81 -13.37 4.05
C ARG A 129 -4.44 -13.51 2.58
N ASP A 130 -4.55 -14.73 2.03
CA ASP A 130 -4.27 -15.00 0.62
C ASP A 130 -5.26 -14.29 -0.31
N LEU A 131 -6.55 -14.30 0.06
CA LEU A 131 -7.59 -13.57 -0.67
C LEU A 131 -7.33 -12.06 -0.69
N LEU A 132 -6.92 -11.49 0.45
CA LEU A 132 -6.57 -10.07 0.55
C LEU A 132 -5.34 -9.75 -0.30
N GLN A 133 -4.30 -10.58 -0.23
CA GLN A 133 -3.11 -10.40 -1.04
C GLN A 133 -3.44 -10.46 -2.54
N GLN A 134 -4.26 -11.41 -2.96
CA GLN A 134 -4.75 -11.49 -4.33
C GLN A 134 -5.58 -10.26 -4.73
N ALA A 135 -6.46 -9.78 -3.85
CA ALA A 135 -7.25 -8.58 -4.09
C ALA A 135 -6.36 -7.34 -4.31
N VAL A 136 -5.36 -7.14 -3.45
CA VAL A 136 -4.34 -6.07 -3.62
C VAL A 136 -3.63 -6.21 -4.96
N PHE A 137 -3.32 -7.44 -5.36
CA PHE A 137 -2.59 -7.73 -6.60
C PHE A 137 -3.39 -7.41 -7.86
N ARG A 138 -4.72 -7.58 -7.82
CA ARG A 138 -5.62 -7.28 -8.94
C ARG A 138 -5.84 -5.79 -9.16
N ILE A 139 -5.53 -4.96 -8.16
CA ILE A 139 -5.59 -3.50 -8.32
C ILE A 139 -4.55 -3.06 -9.36
N PRO A 140 -4.91 -2.18 -10.32
CA PRO A 140 -3.96 -1.63 -11.26
C PRO A 140 -2.71 -1.07 -10.57
N SER A 141 -1.53 -1.36 -11.09
CA SER A 141 -0.25 -1.09 -10.43
C SER A 141 -0.06 0.37 -9.97
N GLN A 142 -0.56 1.33 -10.74
CA GLN A 142 -0.49 2.75 -10.38
C GLN A 142 -1.36 3.12 -9.17
N LEU A 143 -2.50 2.45 -8.99
CA LEU A 143 -3.39 2.62 -7.84
C LEU A 143 -2.86 1.84 -6.64
N ARG A 144 -2.41 0.60 -6.86
CA ARG A 144 -1.80 -0.26 -5.84
C ARG A 144 -0.59 0.42 -5.20
N MET A 145 0.27 1.08 -5.99
CA MET A 145 1.44 1.80 -5.47
C MET A 145 1.05 2.88 -4.46
N VAL A 146 0.01 3.66 -4.75
CA VAL A 146 -0.47 4.69 -3.81
C VAL A 146 -1.08 4.07 -2.57
N LEU A 147 -1.87 2.99 -2.72
CA LEU A 147 -2.47 2.26 -1.60
C LEU A 147 -1.40 1.68 -0.67
N VAL A 148 -0.40 1.01 -1.25
CA VAL A 148 0.68 0.39 -0.47
C VAL A 148 1.45 1.47 0.29
N LEU A 149 1.91 2.53 -0.37
CA LEU A 149 2.70 3.57 0.30
C LEU A 149 1.90 4.30 1.39
N HIS A 150 0.63 4.63 1.12
CA HIS A 150 -0.17 5.42 2.06
C HIS A 150 -0.78 4.56 3.17
N ASP A 151 -1.52 3.50 2.82
CA ASP A 151 -2.32 2.75 3.80
C ASP A 151 -1.53 1.63 4.47
N MET A 152 -0.55 1.02 3.78
CA MET A 152 0.19 -0.12 4.33
C MET A 152 1.57 0.26 4.88
N GLU A 153 2.22 1.28 4.30
CA GLU A 153 3.51 1.79 4.78
C GLU A 153 3.36 3.07 5.61
N GLU A 154 2.11 3.51 5.85
CA GLU A 154 1.73 4.62 6.74
C GLU A 154 2.38 5.96 6.39
N LEU A 155 2.63 6.21 5.10
CA LEU A 155 3.15 7.48 4.64
C LEU A 155 2.02 8.49 4.43
N ASP A 156 2.26 9.74 4.77
CA ASP A 156 1.29 10.79 4.47
C ASP A 156 1.23 11.15 2.98
N THR A 157 0.21 11.90 2.59
CA THR A 157 -0.03 12.26 1.18
C THR A 157 1.14 13.02 0.57
N ALA A 158 1.83 13.89 1.35
CA ALA A 158 2.96 14.67 0.86
C ALA A 158 4.20 13.78 0.61
N GLN A 159 4.48 12.86 1.53
CA GLN A 159 5.55 11.87 1.37
C GLN A 159 5.31 10.96 0.15
N VAL A 160 4.08 10.46 -0.01
CA VAL A 160 3.71 9.66 -1.20
C VAL A 160 3.84 10.47 -2.48
N ALA A 161 3.44 11.75 -2.47
CA ALA A 161 3.58 12.65 -3.60
C ALA A 161 5.06 12.84 -4.00
N GLN A 162 5.93 13.04 -3.01
CA GLN A 162 7.37 13.15 -3.21
C GLN A 162 7.96 11.85 -3.80
N ILE A 163 7.67 10.68 -3.20
CA ILE A 163 8.15 9.38 -3.66
C ILE A 163 7.70 9.10 -5.09
N LEU A 164 6.46 9.42 -5.43
CA LEU A 164 5.87 9.13 -6.74
C LEU A 164 6.13 10.21 -7.79
N ASN A 165 6.69 11.35 -7.39
CA ASN A 165 6.83 12.55 -8.22
C ASN A 165 5.47 12.98 -8.81
N LEU A 166 4.48 13.16 -7.93
CA LEU A 166 3.11 13.54 -8.25
C LEU A 166 2.70 14.77 -7.43
N ARG A 167 1.63 15.43 -7.86
CA ARG A 167 0.94 16.44 -7.03
C ARG A 167 0.09 15.71 -5.97
N GLU A 168 -0.01 16.26 -4.76
CA GLU A 168 -0.83 15.69 -3.68
C GLU A 168 -2.28 15.43 -4.09
N GLY A 169 -2.91 16.35 -4.84
CA GLY A 169 -4.26 16.15 -5.37
C GLY A 169 -4.37 14.91 -6.26
N SER A 170 -3.32 14.60 -7.04
CA SER A 170 -3.27 13.37 -7.85
C SER A 170 -3.12 12.12 -6.97
N VAL A 171 -2.40 12.22 -5.86
CA VAL A 171 -2.28 11.13 -4.88
C VAL A 171 -3.64 10.86 -4.24
N ARG A 172 -4.35 11.90 -3.77
CA ARG A 172 -5.69 11.76 -3.15
C ARG A 172 -6.69 11.07 -4.11
N VAL A 173 -6.75 11.52 -5.36
CA VAL A 173 -7.62 10.90 -6.38
C VAL A 173 -7.26 9.43 -6.62
N ARG A 174 -5.97 9.12 -6.71
CA ARG A 174 -5.52 7.73 -6.90
C ARG A 174 -5.79 6.88 -5.67
N LEU A 175 -5.58 7.40 -4.46
CA LEU A 175 -5.86 6.71 -3.21
C LEU A 175 -7.35 6.37 -3.08
N HIS A 176 -8.21 7.35 -3.36
CA HIS A 176 -9.65 7.13 -3.39
C HIS A 176 -10.04 5.99 -4.33
N ARG A 177 -9.56 6.02 -5.58
CA ARG A 177 -9.81 4.95 -6.55
C ARG A 177 -9.20 3.61 -6.11
N ALA A 178 -8.03 3.63 -5.51
CA ALA A 178 -7.36 2.42 -5.03
C ALA A 178 -8.13 1.72 -3.91
N ARG A 179 -8.65 2.47 -2.95
CA ARG A 179 -9.48 1.95 -1.85
C ARG A 179 -10.80 1.38 -2.35
N LEU A 180 -11.45 2.04 -3.30
CA LEU A 180 -12.67 1.52 -3.95
C LEU A 180 -12.38 0.24 -4.74
N ALA A 181 -11.25 0.19 -5.46
CA ALA A 181 -10.82 -1.01 -6.18
C ALA A 181 -10.52 -2.16 -5.21
N LEU A 182 -9.81 -1.90 -4.10
CA LEU A 182 -9.54 -2.89 -3.06
C LEU A 182 -10.84 -3.50 -2.52
N ARG A 183 -11.77 -2.65 -2.12
CA ARG A 183 -13.08 -3.09 -1.62
C ARG A 183 -13.79 -3.99 -2.64
N LYS A 184 -13.81 -3.58 -3.91
CA LYS A 184 -14.46 -4.32 -4.99
C LYS A 184 -13.80 -5.69 -5.21
N GLU A 185 -12.49 -5.75 -5.27
CA GLU A 185 -11.74 -7.01 -5.44
C GLU A 185 -11.90 -7.95 -4.24
N MET A 186 -11.95 -7.41 -3.02
CA MET A 186 -12.22 -8.19 -1.83
C MET A 186 -13.65 -8.78 -1.83
N ALA A 187 -14.65 -7.98 -2.20
CA ALA A 187 -16.01 -8.45 -2.30
C ALA A 187 -16.17 -9.58 -3.34
N LEU A 188 -15.46 -9.47 -4.48
CA LEU A 188 -15.43 -10.53 -5.50
C LEU A 188 -14.74 -11.80 -4.98
N ALA A 189 -13.61 -11.65 -4.29
CA ALA A 189 -12.85 -12.78 -3.75
C ALA A 189 -13.66 -13.55 -2.69
N LEU A 190 -14.36 -12.84 -1.79
CA LEU A 190 -15.20 -13.45 -0.74
C LEU A 190 -16.43 -14.19 -1.29
N ARG A 191 -16.93 -13.80 -2.46
CA ARG A 191 -18.07 -14.47 -3.12
C ARG A 191 -17.69 -15.73 -3.89
N GLY A 192 -16.45 -16.21 -3.79
CA GLY A 192 -15.96 -17.38 -4.56
C GLY A 192 -15.93 -17.16 -6.07
N GLY A 193 -16.10 -15.94 -6.49
CA GLY A 193 -16.07 -15.55 -7.89
C GLY A 193 -14.64 -15.39 -8.38
N HIS A 194 -14.01 -16.47 -8.85
CA HIS A 194 -12.96 -16.34 -9.85
C HIS A 194 -13.61 -15.76 -11.11
N ALA A 195 -13.66 -14.44 -11.19
CA ALA A 195 -13.86 -13.80 -12.46
C ALA A 195 -12.62 -14.12 -13.29
N SER A 196 -12.68 -15.24 -14.02
CA SER A 196 -11.80 -15.53 -15.13
C SER A 196 -11.68 -14.24 -15.94
N ALA A 197 -10.45 -13.77 -16.14
CA ALA A 197 -10.13 -12.52 -16.83
C ALA A 197 -10.48 -12.52 -18.33
N ALA A 198 -11.47 -13.28 -18.76
CA ALA A 198 -11.90 -13.46 -20.14
C ALA A 198 -13.41 -13.37 -20.36
N GLY A 199 -14.17 -12.90 -19.42
CA GLY A 199 -15.58 -12.55 -19.64
C GLY A 199 -15.70 -11.17 -20.26
N LYS A 200 -15.76 -11.06 -21.59
CA LYS A 200 -16.35 -9.94 -22.31
C LYS A 200 -17.72 -9.68 -21.67
N MET A 201 -17.81 -8.75 -20.74
CA MET A 201 -19.10 -8.13 -20.45
C MET A 201 -19.47 -7.37 -21.71
N LYS A 202 -20.39 -7.99 -22.48
CA LYS A 202 -21.08 -7.33 -23.56
C LYS A 202 -21.59 -6.01 -23.01
N SER A 203 -21.18 -4.92 -23.61
CA SER A 203 -21.83 -3.62 -23.52
C SER A 203 -23.21 -3.77 -24.17
N GLY A 204 -24.13 -4.40 -23.46
CA GLY A 204 -25.54 -4.49 -23.79
C GLY A 204 -26.22 -3.29 -23.16
N GLN A 205 -26.60 -2.36 -24.02
CA GLN A 205 -27.68 -1.40 -23.83
C GLN A 205 -28.77 -2.00 -22.91
N ASP A 206 -28.86 -1.49 -21.69
CA ASP A 206 -30.03 -1.31 -20.84
C ASP A 206 -29.67 -1.04 -19.38
N SER A 207 -28.64 -0.32 -19.08
CA SER A 207 -28.39 0.18 -17.72
C SER A 207 -28.90 1.63 -17.56
N ARG A 208 -30.18 1.84 -17.83
CA ARG A 208 -30.98 2.82 -17.09
C ARG A 208 -31.31 2.27 -15.68
N ALA A 209 -30.47 1.38 -15.17
CA ALA A 209 -30.47 0.96 -13.77
C ALA A 209 -30.29 2.19 -12.90
N ALA A 210 -31.18 2.40 -11.99
CA ALA A 210 -31.43 3.54 -11.15
C ALA A 210 -30.15 4.35 -10.85
N ARG A 211 -30.04 5.53 -11.47
CA ARG A 211 -28.98 6.47 -11.15
C ARG A 211 -29.05 6.71 -9.65
N LYS A 212 -27.95 6.45 -8.96
CA LYS A 212 -27.81 6.77 -7.53
C LYS A 212 -28.31 8.18 -7.28
N PRO A 213 -28.99 8.43 -6.16
CA PRO A 213 -29.32 9.78 -5.74
C PRO A 213 -28.07 10.66 -5.82
N LYS A 214 -28.25 11.91 -6.21
CA LYS A 214 -27.15 12.88 -6.40
C LYS A 214 -26.33 13.02 -5.11
N GLU A 215 -27.03 13.02 -3.98
CA GLU A 215 -26.49 13.13 -2.63
C GLU A 215 -25.51 11.98 -2.32
N CYS A 216 -25.86 10.73 -2.65
CA CYS A 216 -24.95 9.59 -2.48
C CYS A 216 -23.69 9.72 -3.31
N ARG A 217 -23.79 10.24 -4.56
CA ARG A 217 -22.61 10.40 -5.43
C ARG A 217 -21.65 11.47 -4.93
N GLU A 218 -22.17 12.56 -4.39
CA GLU A 218 -21.38 13.63 -3.80
C GLU A 218 -20.65 13.15 -2.54
N LEU A 219 -21.32 12.39 -1.70
CA LEU A 219 -20.75 11.75 -0.52
C LEU A 219 -19.61 10.78 -0.89
N PHE A 220 -19.82 9.94 -1.89
CA PHE A 220 -18.80 8.99 -2.32
C PHE A 220 -17.51 9.67 -2.82
N ALA A 221 -17.59 10.86 -3.38
CA ALA A 221 -16.40 11.60 -3.82
C ALA A 221 -15.46 11.96 -2.67
N SER A 222 -15.99 12.16 -1.45
CA SER A 222 -15.23 12.57 -0.26
C SER A 222 -14.95 11.42 0.72
N LEU A 223 -15.39 10.19 0.45
CA LEU A 223 -15.27 9.06 1.38
C LEU A 223 -13.84 8.77 1.82
N SER A 224 -12.87 8.85 0.91
CA SER A 224 -11.46 8.59 1.24
C SER A 224 -10.88 9.64 2.17
N GLU A 225 -11.22 10.92 1.96
CA GLU A 225 -10.80 12.03 2.81
C GLU A 225 -11.49 11.97 4.18
N TYR A 226 -12.75 11.50 4.21
CA TYR A 226 -13.48 11.26 5.44
C TYR A 226 -12.84 10.14 6.28
N LEU A 227 -12.42 9.05 5.65
CA LEU A 227 -11.69 7.96 6.33
C LEU A 227 -10.38 8.44 6.95
N ASP A 228 -9.71 9.40 6.31
CA ASP A 228 -8.46 9.99 6.78
C ASP A 228 -8.66 11.16 7.77
N GLY A 229 -9.93 11.52 8.09
CA GLY A 229 -10.26 12.65 8.95
C GLY A 229 -9.88 14.02 8.34
N ARG A 230 -9.79 14.11 7.01
CA ARG A 230 -9.28 15.30 6.28
C ARG A 230 -10.36 16.11 5.59
N VAL A 231 -11.63 15.80 5.80
CA VAL A 231 -12.75 16.61 5.31
C VAL A 231 -12.92 17.87 6.15
N ASN A 232 -13.38 18.95 5.52
CA ASN A 232 -13.76 20.14 6.28
C ASN A 232 -15.04 19.90 7.12
N ALA A 233 -15.26 20.74 8.14
CA ALA A 233 -16.36 20.57 9.07
C ALA A 233 -17.73 20.51 8.39
N LYS A 234 -17.97 21.34 7.37
CA LYS A 234 -19.23 21.36 6.60
C LYS A 234 -19.45 20.02 5.92
N THR A 235 -18.46 19.55 5.16
CA THR A 235 -18.56 18.25 4.46
C THR A 235 -18.75 17.10 5.46
N ALA A 236 -18.09 17.12 6.62
CA ALA A 236 -18.28 16.12 7.66
C ALA A 236 -19.72 16.12 8.21
N MET A 237 -20.30 17.28 8.44
CA MET A 237 -21.70 17.41 8.87
C MET A 237 -22.67 16.91 7.80
N ASP A 238 -22.48 17.31 6.55
CA ASP A 238 -23.32 16.88 5.43
C ASP A 238 -23.26 15.34 5.24
N MET A 239 -22.07 14.76 5.40
CA MET A 239 -21.86 13.30 5.37
C MET A 239 -22.54 12.60 6.53
N SER A 240 -22.42 13.13 7.74
CA SER A 240 -23.08 12.57 8.93
C SER A 240 -24.60 12.59 8.78
N ALA A 241 -25.17 13.73 8.40
CA ALA A 241 -26.62 13.88 8.17
C ALA A 241 -27.16 12.92 7.09
N HIS A 242 -26.39 12.70 6.02
CA HIS A 242 -26.78 11.72 5.00
C HIS A 242 -26.69 10.27 5.56
N MET A 243 -25.65 9.94 6.32
CA MET A 243 -25.50 8.60 6.89
C MET A 243 -26.62 8.25 7.87
N ASP A 244 -27.13 9.23 8.63
CA ASP A 244 -28.28 9.03 9.52
C ASP A 244 -29.56 8.61 8.75
N GLN A 245 -29.65 8.94 7.47
CA GLN A 245 -30.81 8.67 6.61
C GLN A 245 -30.60 7.55 5.59
N CYS A 246 -29.35 7.09 5.40
CA CYS A 246 -29.02 6.13 4.35
C CYS A 246 -28.24 4.92 4.89
N PRO A 247 -28.91 3.86 5.38
CA PRO A 247 -28.24 2.64 5.88
C PRO A 247 -27.28 1.99 4.88
N ALA A 248 -27.56 2.09 3.58
CA ALA A 248 -26.70 1.55 2.53
C ALA A 248 -25.33 2.26 2.48
N CYS A 249 -25.29 3.58 2.64
CA CYS A 249 -24.05 4.33 2.68
C CYS A 249 -23.26 4.06 3.97
N VAL A 250 -23.92 3.87 5.10
CA VAL A 250 -23.29 3.45 6.35
C VAL A 250 -22.63 2.08 6.21
N ALA A 251 -23.36 1.11 5.66
CA ALA A 251 -22.85 -0.24 5.44
C ALA A 251 -21.64 -0.22 4.48
N PHE A 252 -21.73 0.56 3.39
CA PHE A 252 -20.63 0.71 2.44
C PHE A 252 -19.38 1.35 3.07
N LEU A 253 -19.54 2.41 3.85
CA LEU A 253 -18.42 3.06 4.54
C LEU A 253 -17.75 2.10 5.53
N ARG A 254 -18.53 1.31 6.26
CA ARG A 254 -18.03 0.26 7.17
C ARG A 254 -17.23 -0.80 6.41
N ASP A 255 -17.75 -1.29 5.30
CA ASP A 255 -17.11 -2.28 4.45
C ASP A 255 -15.79 -1.74 3.88
N LEU A 256 -15.79 -0.49 3.38
CA LEU A 256 -14.59 0.18 2.90
C LEU A 256 -13.54 0.36 4.01
N ARG A 257 -13.94 0.79 5.20
CA ARG A 257 -13.06 0.93 6.37
C ARG A 257 -12.43 -0.41 6.74
N THR A 258 -13.23 -1.46 6.83
CA THR A 258 -12.76 -2.82 7.12
C THR A 258 -11.75 -3.31 6.07
N ALA A 259 -11.99 -3.02 4.79
CA ALA A 259 -11.04 -3.39 3.72
C ALA A 259 -9.70 -2.69 3.89
N VAL A 260 -9.70 -1.38 4.19
CA VAL A 260 -8.47 -0.60 4.42
C VAL A 260 -7.73 -1.07 5.68
N GLU A 261 -8.44 -1.31 6.79
CA GLU A 261 -7.86 -1.79 8.04
C GLU A 261 -7.19 -3.16 7.87
N ARG A 262 -7.85 -4.10 7.19
CA ARG A 262 -7.27 -5.41 6.87
C ARG A 262 -6.03 -5.28 5.97
N CYS A 263 -6.07 -4.36 5.02
CA CYS A 263 -4.94 -4.09 4.14
C CYS A 263 -3.72 -3.59 4.92
N ARG A 264 -3.90 -2.74 5.94
CA ARG A 264 -2.84 -2.28 6.84
C ARG A 264 -2.16 -3.42 7.60
N MET A 265 -2.92 -4.45 7.97
CA MET A 265 -2.42 -5.61 8.70
C MET A 265 -1.71 -6.65 7.82
N LEU A 266 -1.68 -6.44 6.49
CA LEU A 266 -1.02 -7.35 5.57
C LEU A 266 0.50 -7.16 5.62
N GLU A 267 1.18 -8.02 6.33
CA GLU A 267 2.64 -8.07 6.37
C GLU A 267 3.16 -9.27 5.56
N ALA A 268 4.32 -9.10 4.96
CA ALA A 268 5.05 -10.15 4.28
C ALA A 268 6.40 -10.31 4.94
N GLU A 269 6.69 -11.52 5.38
CA GLU A 269 7.96 -11.87 6.03
C GLU A 269 8.89 -12.55 5.03
N CYS A 270 10.16 -12.16 5.06
CA CYS A 270 11.22 -12.81 4.32
C CYS A 270 11.55 -14.16 4.99
N ASP A 271 11.99 -15.14 4.21
CA ASP A 271 12.51 -16.39 4.76
C ASP A 271 13.65 -16.09 5.74
N PRO A 272 13.58 -16.61 6.98
CA PRO A 272 14.59 -16.31 8.00
C PRO A 272 16.03 -16.64 7.60
N ALA A 273 16.24 -17.72 6.83
CA ALA A 273 17.56 -18.11 6.37
C ALA A 273 18.10 -17.15 5.29
N VAL A 274 17.24 -16.70 4.37
CA VAL A 274 17.57 -15.70 3.36
C VAL A 274 17.81 -14.35 4.01
N ALA A 275 16.93 -13.95 4.93
CA ALA A 275 17.03 -12.72 5.69
C ALA A 275 18.33 -12.61 6.47
N SER A 276 18.73 -13.69 7.18
CA SER A 276 19.97 -13.71 7.96
C SER A 276 21.20 -13.53 7.07
N ARG A 277 21.33 -14.36 6.02
CA ARG A 277 22.47 -14.28 5.10
C ARG A 277 22.61 -12.91 4.45
N LEU A 278 21.51 -12.33 4.00
CA LEU A 278 21.52 -11.00 3.38
C LEU A 278 21.90 -9.91 4.39
N ARG A 279 21.38 -9.98 5.61
CA ARG A 279 21.70 -9.03 6.69
C ARG A 279 23.18 -9.07 7.06
N ASP A 280 23.76 -10.25 7.20
CA ASP A 280 25.17 -10.40 7.57
C ASP A 280 26.08 -9.78 6.48
N LEU A 281 25.82 -10.07 5.22
CA LEU A 281 26.54 -9.54 4.08
C LEU A 281 26.40 -8.01 3.93
N LEU A 282 25.20 -7.49 4.14
CA LEU A 282 24.94 -6.05 4.10
C LEU A 282 25.61 -5.32 5.26
N THR A 283 25.63 -5.92 6.44
CA THR A 283 26.26 -5.36 7.64
C THR A 283 27.76 -5.26 7.47
N GLU A 284 28.41 -6.32 6.97
CA GLU A 284 29.83 -6.30 6.69
C GLU A 284 30.21 -5.20 5.68
N GLU A 285 29.46 -5.09 4.60
CA GLU A 285 29.69 -4.07 3.57
C GLU A 285 29.44 -2.65 4.11
N TYR A 286 28.39 -2.44 4.91
CA TYR A 286 28.11 -1.16 5.56
C TYR A 286 29.28 -0.72 6.43
N LEU A 287 29.78 -1.60 7.30
CA LEU A 287 30.92 -1.31 8.18
C LEU A 287 32.21 -1.02 7.40
N ARG A 288 32.40 -1.70 6.27
CA ARG A 288 33.52 -1.42 5.35
C ARG A 288 33.43 0.01 4.77
N ILE A 289 32.24 0.42 4.35
CA ILE A 289 31.98 1.77 3.81
C ILE A 289 32.17 2.83 4.90
N ALA A 290 31.62 2.61 6.08
CA ALA A 290 31.71 3.54 7.21
C ALA A 290 33.19 3.79 7.62
N ARG A 291 33.98 2.72 7.77
CA ARG A 291 35.41 2.82 8.08
C ARG A 291 36.21 3.61 7.02
N ARG A 292 35.86 3.46 5.74
CA ARG A 292 36.52 4.23 4.65
C ARG A 292 36.13 5.71 4.71
N ALA A 293 34.90 6.03 5.04
CA ALA A 293 34.44 7.41 5.18
C ALA A 293 35.10 8.11 6.36
N SER A 294 35.25 7.46 7.51
CA SER A 294 35.97 8.00 8.68
C SER A 294 37.44 8.28 8.40
N ARG A 295 38.14 7.35 7.74
CA ARG A 295 39.55 7.55 7.35
C ARG A 295 39.77 8.74 6.39
N ARG A 296 38.84 9.00 5.46
CA ARG A 296 38.88 10.15 4.57
C ARG A 296 38.64 11.47 5.30
N ALA A 297 37.76 11.49 6.28
CA ALA A 297 37.48 12.67 7.11
C ALA A 297 38.72 13.09 7.94
N THR A 298 39.42 12.11 8.54
CA THR A 298 40.67 12.38 9.30
C THR A 298 41.81 12.81 8.42
N SER A 299 41.93 12.36 7.16
CA SER A 299 42.98 12.75 6.24
C SER A 299 42.80 14.14 5.61
N LEU A 300 41.63 14.76 5.73
CA LEU A 300 41.33 16.12 5.24
C LEU A 300 41.45 17.18 6.34
N SER A 301 41.63 16.77 7.60
CA SER A 301 41.78 17.64 8.78
C SER A 301 43.24 17.76 9.26
N THR A 302 44.15 17.08 8.59
CA THR A 302 45.62 17.21 8.72
C THR A 302 46.21 17.88 7.49
#